data_ac07f37a93877a43d93dbbd70d305ee7
#
_entry.id   ac07f37a93877a43d93dbbd70d305ee7
#
_cell.length_a   1.000
_cell.length_b   1.000
_cell.length_c   1.000
_cell.angle_alpha   90.00
_cell.angle_beta   90.00
_cell.angle_gamma   90.00
#
_symmetry.space_group_name_H-M   'P 1'
#
loop_
_entity.id
_entity.type
_entity.pdbx_description
1 polymer ?
#
loop_
_entity_poly.entity_id
_entity_poly.type
_entity_poly.pdbx_seq_one_letter_code
_entity_poly.pdbx_strand_id
1 'polypeptide(L)'
;MTKRTLSGLLVGLMLVGAAWGQASDGVVTINGGRNTILMRAPSEPFVPAVKASSKLVKIYNNLGKGKNVYNAISGYGILGPDAGQPWPQSVGCGFRPKADHTVTEIQVGATYVQGTNTLVVSLNEDNKGIPGKALHTWRFSNLPTFGSCCTLQSAKYAKGIPVKKGKLYWVVLSPQQKFKDTYDVWNNNFAGTQGTFSNNIGSGWNSSYQVLGAFGVFGE
;
A
#
# COMPACT_ATOMS: atom_id res chain seq x y z
N MET A 1 -53.69 39.01 44.40
CA MET A 1 -53.58 38.42 43.04
C MET A 1 -52.23 38.84 42.46
N THR A 2 -51.23 37.96 42.50
CA THR A 2 -49.84 38.26 42.08
C THR A 2 -49.48 37.30 40.99
N LYS A 3 -49.33 37.81 39.74
CA LYS A 3 -48.87 37.04 38.57
C LYS A 3 -47.37 36.89 38.64
N ARG A 4 -46.87 35.66 38.69
CA ARG A 4 -45.47 35.31 38.52
C ARG A 4 -45.22 34.98 37.01
N THR A 5 -44.39 35.76 36.37
CA THR A 5 -43.85 35.49 35.03
C THR A 5 -42.67 34.53 35.17
N LEU A 6 -42.72 33.37 34.49
CA LEU A 6 -41.61 32.46 34.32
C LEU A 6 -40.82 32.89 33.07
N SER A 7 -39.57 33.29 33.29
CA SER A 7 -38.58 33.43 32.17
C SER A 7 -37.99 32.09 31.87
N GLY A 8 -38.24 31.56 30.67
CA GLY A 8 -37.61 30.35 30.17
C GLY A 8 -36.20 30.66 29.64
N LEU A 9 -35.21 30.00 30.22
CA LEU A 9 -33.81 30.00 29.76
C LEU A 9 -33.67 28.99 28.63
N LEU A 10 -33.48 29.45 27.39
CA LEU A 10 -33.17 28.58 26.26
C LEU A 10 -31.66 28.22 26.31
N VAL A 11 -31.36 27.01 26.73
CA VAL A 11 -30.01 26.44 26.60
C VAL A 11 -29.82 25.94 25.16
N GLY A 12 -29.07 26.69 24.37
CA GLY A 12 -28.65 26.27 23.04
C GLY A 12 -27.68 25.12 23.12
N LEU A 13 -28.13 23.93 22.73
CA LEU A 13 -27.29 22.75 22.56
C LEU A 13 -26.46 22.93 21.27
N MET A 14 -25.18 23.31 21.39
CA MET A 14 -24.26 23.25 20.27
C MET A 14 -23.91 21.78 19.99
N LEU A 15 -24.50 21.21 18.95
CA LEU A 15 -24.06 19.96 18.36
C LEU A 15 -22.70 20.19 17.70
N VAL A 16 -21.61 19.80 18.37
CA VAL A 16 -20.31 19.61 17.75
C VAL A 16 -20.44 18.37 16.86
N GLY A 17 -20.64 18.59 15.57
CA GLY A 17 -20.62 17.54 14.57
C GLY A 17 -19.21 16.95 14.50
N ALA A 18 -19.00 15.79 15.12
CA ALA A 18 -17.84 14.95 14.82
C ALA A 18 -17.95 14.53 13.36
N ALA A 19 -17.08 15.07 12.51
CA ALA A 19 -16.89 14.57 11.16
C ALA A 19 -16.32 13.15 11.27
N TRP A 20 -17.19 12.17 11.22
CA TRP A 20 -16.80 10.76 11.03
C TRP A 20 -16.26 10.66 9.62
N GLY A 21 -14.93 10.47 9.51
CA GLY A 21 -14.33 10.11 8.23
C GLY A 21 -15.04 8.87 7.72
N GLN A 22 -15.64 8.96 6.52
CA GLN A 22 -16.27 7.80 5.89
C GLN A 22 -15.18 6.75 5.66
N ALA A 23 -15.32 5.61 6.33
CA ALA A 23 -14.52 4.43 6.03
C ALA A 23 -14.79 4.08 4.56
N SER A 24 -13.72 3.98 3.76
CA SER A 24 -13.82 3.51 2.40
C SER A 24 -14.30 2.05 2.43
N ASP A 25 -15.44 1.76 1.78
CA ASP A 25 -15.98 0.41 1.69
C ASP A 25 -14.96 -0.50 1.01
N GLY A 26 -14.38 -1.44 1.78
CA GLY A 26 -13.51 -2.47 1.26
C GLY A 26 -14.32 -3.44 0.42
N VAL A 27 -13.99 -3.60 -0.87
CA VAL A 27 -14.59 -4.63 -1.70
C VAL A 27 -13.80 -5.92 -1.54
N VAL A 28 -14.40 -6.93 -0.93
CA VAL A 28 -13.84 -8.29 -0.89
C VAL A 28 -14.14 -8.96 -2.23
N THR A 29 -13.11 -9.21 -3.03
CA THR A 29 -13.25 -9.96 -4.27
C THR A 29 -12.78 -11.40 -4.05
N ILE A 30 -13.68 -12.36 -4.20
CA ILE A 30 -13.37 -13.79 -4.18
C ILE A 30 -13.14 -14.23 -5.61
N ASN A 31 -11.89 -14.32 -6.05
CA ASN A 31 -11.52 -14.89 -7.34
C ASN A 31 -10.94 -16.30 -7.15
N GLY A 32 -11.65 -17.33 -7.57
CA GLY A 32 -11.13 -18.67 -7.66
C GLY A 32 -10.61 -19.27 -6.34
N GLY A 33 -11.30 -19.04 -5.22
CA GLY A 33 -10.92 -19.56 -3.90
C GLY A 33 -9.74 -18.84 -3.23
N ARG A 34 -9.36 -17.67 -3.72
CA ARG A 34 -8.27 -16.82 -3.19
C ARG A 34 -8.83 -15.53 -2.64
N ASN A 35 -8.84 -15.42 -1.32
CA ASN A 35 -9.33 -14.22 -0.66
C ASN A 35 -8.28 -13.10 -0.75
N THR A 36 -8.62 -12.02 -1.44
CA THR A 36 -7.80 -10.80 -1.54
C THR A 36 -8.67 -9.60 -1.30
N ILE A 37 -8.26 -8.69 -0.41
CA ILE A 37 -8.99 -7.45 -0.18
C ILE A 37 -8.50 -6.40 -1.18
N LEU A 38 -9.36 -6.03 -2.12
CA LEU A 38 -9.16 -4.94 -3.07
C LEU A 38 -9.89 -3.70 -2.55
N MET A 39 -9.18 -2.60 -2.42
CA MET A 39 -9.71 -1.34 -1.93
C MET A 39 -10.09 -0.39 -3.06
N ARG A 40 -11.18 0.36 -2.88
CA ARG A 40 -11.61 1.43 -3.78
C ARG A 40 -12.04 2.65 -2.97
N ALA A 41 -11.56 3.83 -3.33
CA ALA A 41 -11.88 5.11 -2.68
C ALA A 41 -12.54 6.11 -3.64
N PRO A 42 -13.28 7.12 -3.13
CA PRO A 42 -13.70 8.28 -3.91
C PRO A 42 -12.51 9.03 -4.49
N SER A 43 -12.69 9.71 -5.63
CA SER A 43 -11.61 10.48 -6.30
C SER A 43 -11.43 11.85 -5.66
N GLU A 44 -10.18 12.17 -5.22
CA GLU A 44 -9.76 13.46 -4.68
C GLU A 44 -8.77 14.20 -5.61
N PRO A 45 -8.55 15.53 -5.47
CA PRO A 45 -7.71 16.30 -6.39
C PRO A 45 -6.20 16.05 -6.25
N PHE A 46 -5.51 16.25 -7.35
CA PHE A 46 -4.11 15.98 -7.65
C PHE A 46 -3.07 16.81 -6.86
N VAL A 47 -2.03 16.14 -6.33
CA VAL A 47 -0.78 16.74 -5.82
C VAL A 47 0.39 16.28 -6.71
N PRO A 48 1.32 17.16 -7.16
CA PRO A 48 2.40 16.80 -8.09
C PRO A 48 3.38 15.79 -7.52
N ALA A 49 3.82 14.84 -8.35
CA ALA A 49 4.79 13.81 -8.00
C ALA A 49 6.21 14.38 -7.80
N VAL A 50 6.92 13.88 -6.80
CA VAL A 50 8.35 14.14 -6.60
C VAL A 50 9.16 13.46 -7.73
N LYS A 51 10.05 14.22 -8.39
CA LYS A 51 10.92 13.72 -9.48
C LYS A 51 11.80 12.57 -8.99
N ALA A 52 11.76 11.44 -9.70
CA ALA A 52 12.70 10.35 -9.53
C ALA A 52 14.14 10.81 -9.83
N SER A 53 15.11 10.35 -9.03
CA SER A 53 16.55 10.62 -9.25
C SER A 53 16.98 10.15 -10.64
N SER A 54 17.63 11.04 -11.42
CA SER A 54 17.89 10.86 -12.87
C SER A 54 19.10 9.99 -13.24
N LYS A 55 19.70 9.28 -12.31
CA LYS A 55 20.93 8.48 -12.54
C LYS A 55 20.79 6.96 -12.39
N LEU A 56 19.67 6.47 -11.85
CA LEU A 56 19.52 5.04 -11.58
C LEU A 56 19.00 4.28 -12.82
N VAL A 57 19.59 3.14 -13.10
CA VAL A 57 19.07 2.18 -14.09
C VAL A 57 17.73 1.63 -13.62
N LYS A 58 16.74 1.56 -14.52
CA LYS A 58 15.48 0.87 -14.26
C LYS A 58 15.64 -0.63 -14.42
N ILE A 59 15.61 -1.35 -13.30
CA ILE A 59 15.67 -2.83 -13.29
C ILE A 59 14.27 -3.40 -13.57
N TYR A 60 13.26 -2.82 -12.96
CA TYR A 60 11.84 -3.08 -13.19
C TYR A 60 11.04 -1.80 -12.91
N ASN A 61 9.93 -1.59 -13.62
CA ASN A 61 9.04 -0.46 -13.34
C ASN A 61 7.67 -0.64 -13.97
N ASN A 62 6.61 -0.52 -13.17
CA ASN A 62 5.23 -0.39 -13.60
C ASN A 62 4.58 0.92 -13.13
N LEU A 63 5.38 1.86 -12.57
CA LEU A 63 4.92 3.19 -12.21
C LEU A 63 4.57 3.98 -13.47
N GLY A 64 3.47 4.70 -13.42
CA GLY A 64 3.06 5.63 -14.46
C GLY A 64 3.78 6.99 -14.37
N LYS A 65 3.16 8.04 -14.92
CA LYS A 65 3.73 9.39 -14.98
C LYS A 65 2.69 10.44 -14.53
N GLY A 66 3.19 11.55 -13.98
CA GLY A 66 2.35 12.66 -13.54
C GLY A 66 1.29 12.21 -12.52
N LYS A 67 0.01 12.53 -12.76
CA LYS A 67 -1.12 12.12 -11.92
C LYS A 67 -1.48 10.64 -12.03
N ASN A 68 -0.83 9.89 -12.90
CA ASN A 68 -1.07 8.47 -13.16
C ASN A 68 0.08 7.60 -12.66
N VAL A 69 0.87 8.04 -11.69
CA VAL A 69 1.98 7.26 -11.10
C VAL A 69 1.48 5.95 -10.53
N TYR A 70 0.34 5.97 -9.86
CA TYR A 70 -0.42 4.80 -9.42
C TYR A 70 -1.93 5.10 -9.47
N ASN A 71 -2.75 4.07 -9.33
CA ASN A 71 -4.20 4.23 -9.21
C ASN A 71 -4.53 4.60 -7.75
N ALA A 72 -4.87 5.87 -7.50
CA ALA A 72 -5.09 6.38 -6.15
C ALA A 72 -6.30 5.75 -5.45
N ILE A 73 -7.28 5.24 -6.23
CA ILE A 73 -8.58 4.76 -5.71
C ILE A 73 -8.72 3.24 -5.74
N SER A 74 -7.64 2.50 -6.03
CA SER A 74 -7.66 1.03 -6.09
C SER A 74 -6.32 0.46 -5.67
N GLY A 75 -6.34 -0.62 -4.89
CA GLY A 75 -5.14 -1.31 -4.41
C GLY A 75 -5.45 -2.49 -3.51
N TYR A 76 -4.41 -3.10 -2.99
CA TYR A 76 -4.48 -4.24 -2.08
C TYR A 76 -4.30 -3.77 -0.64
N GLY A 77 -5.19 -4.18 0.25
CA GLY A 77 -5.05 -3.92 1.68
C GLY A 77 -3.75 -4.52 2.24
N ILE A 78 -3.04 -3.77 3.07
CA ILE A 78 -1.92 -4.24 3.90
C ILE A 78 -2.41 -4.15 5.33
N LEU A 79 -2.74 -5.30 5.92
CA LEU A 79 -3.62 -5.39 7.07
C LEU A 79 -2.97 -6.09 8.25
N GLY A 80 -2.97 -5.43 9.38
CA GLY A 80 -2.71 -6.07 10.66
C GLY A 80 -3.89 -6.95 11.12
N PRO A 81 -3.68 -7.84 12.10
CA PRO A 81 -4.74 -8.74 12.56
C PRO A 81 -5.93 -8.03 13.21
N ASP A 82 -5.74 -6.81 13.73
CA ASP A 82 -6.75 -6.03 14.42
C ASP A 82 -7.21 -4.81 13.55
N ALA A 83 -6.99 -4.86 12.25
CA ALA A 83 -7.35 -3.79 11.29
C ALA A 83 -8.85 -3.68 10.99
N GLY A 84 -9.70 -4.44 11.66
CA GLY A 84 -11.16 -4.45 11.44
C GLY A 84 -11.58 -5.17 10.14
N GLN A 85 -10.69 -5.96 9.56
CA GLN A 85 -10.94 -6.77 8.36
C GLN A 85 -10.98 -8.27 8.72
N PRO A 86 -11.60 -9.13 7.88
CA PRO A 86 -11.78 -10.56 8.21
C PRO A 86 -10.48 -11.34 8.46
N TRP A 87 -9.35 -10.87 7.90
CA TRP A 87 -8.02 -11.50 8.06
C TRP A 87 -6.90 -10.47 7.88
N PRO A 88 -5.71 -10.72 8.47
CA PRO A 88 -4.51 -9.93 8.16
C PRO A 88 -4.09 -10.15 6.71
N GLN A 89 -3.39 -9.19 6.10
CA GLN A 89 -2.90 -9.36 4.74
C GLN A 89 -1.53 -8.72 4.53
N SER A 90 -0.62 -9.49 3.94
CA SER A 90 0.60 -9.03 3.30
C SER A 90 0.56 -9.35 1.81
N VAL A 91 1.18 -8.53 0.98
CA VAL A 91 1.14 -8.66 -0.48
C VAL A 91 2.55 -8.64 -1.07
N GLY A 92 2.82 -9.54 -2.02
CA GLY A 92 4.05 -9.62 -2.80
C GLY A 92 3.79 -9.45 -4.29
N CYS A 93 4.63 -8.64 -4.95
CA CYS A 93 4.65 -8.49 -6.41
C CYS A 93 6.01 -8.95 -6.94
N GLY A 94 6.00 -9.93 -7.84
CA GLY A 94 7.19 -10.53 -8.42
C GLY A 94 7.74 -9.74 -9.60
N PHE A 95 9.07 -9.72 -9.75
CA PHE A 95 9.75 -9.19 -10.92
C PHE A 95 10.98 -10.03 -11.28
N ARG A 96 11.39 -9.97 -12.57
CA ARG A 96 12.60 -10.62 -13.06
C ARG A 96 13.51 -9.60 -13.74
N PRO A 97 14.75 -9.38 -13.21
CA PRO A 97 15.74 -8.54 -13.89
C PRO A 97 16.08 -9.07 -15.28
N LYS A 98 16.25 -8.15 -16.25
CA LYS A 98 16.70 -8.51 -17.62
C LYS A 98 18.22 -8.70 -17.75
N ALA A 99 18.99 -8.23 -16.76
CA ALA A 99 20.42 -8.39 -16.60
C ALA A 99 20.77 -8.54 -15.12
N ASP A 100 22.02 -8.86 -14.78
CA ASP A 100 22.53 -8.77 -13.41
C ASP A 100 22.59 -7.30 -13.01
N HIS A 101 22.13 -6.99 -11.81
CA HIS A 101 22.05 -5.63 -11.27
C HIS A 101 22.32 -5.61 -9.78
N THR A 102 22.57 -4.41 -9.27
CA THR A 102 22.60 -4.11 -7.84
C THR A 102 21.43 -3.15 -7.53
N VAL A 103 20.43 -3.61 -6.80
CA VAL A 103 19.27 -2.80 -6.40
C VAL A 103 19.68 -1.83 -5.30
N THR A 104 19.50 -0.52 -5.51
CA THR A 104 19.80 0.53 -4.54
C THR A 104 18.57 1.33 -4.11
N GLU A 105 17.46 1.22 -4.86
CA GLU A 105 16.20 1.88 -4.53
C GLU A 105 14.99 1.07 -4.99
N ILE A 106 13.98 0.99 -4.14
CA ILE A 106 12.64 0.50 -4.49
C ILE A 106 11.65 1.64 -4.20
N GLN A 107 10.80 1.95 -5.17
CA GLN A 107 9.71 2.90 -5.01
C GLN A 107 8.39 2.16 -5.03
N VAL A 108 7.47 2.51 -4.12
CA VAL A 108 6.14 1.91 -4.04
C VAL A 108 5.06 2.98 -3.87
N GLY A 109 3.93 2.79 -4.53
CA GLY A 109 2.73 3.59 -4.33
C GLY A 109 1.92 3.01 -3.17
N ALA A 110 2.14 3.52 -1.95
CA ALA A 110 1.45 3.05 -0.77
C ALA A 110 0.78 4.20 -0.01
N THR A 111 -0.43 3.97 0.48
CA THR A 111 -1.29 4.95 1.13
C THR A 111 -1.92 4.37 2.39
N TYR A 112 -2.37 5.26 3.29
CA TYR A 112 -2.92 4.95 4.60
C TYR A 112 -4.45 5.05 4.60
N VAL A 113 -5.13 4.15 5.31
CA VAL A 113 -6.59 4.16 5.50
C VAL A 113 -6.94 4.46 6.96
N GLN A 114 -6.50 3.61 7.90
CA GLN A 114 -6.80 3.77 9.33
C GLN A 114 -5.83 3.00 10.23
N GLY A 115 -5.94 3.20 11.53
CA GLY A 115 -5.10 2.57 12.56
C GLY A 115 -3.71 3.19 12.62
N THR A 116 -2.70 2.40 12.94
CA THR A 116 -1.33 2.89 13.01
C THR A 116 -0.73 3.02 11.60
N ASN A 117 -0.41 4.25 11.19
CA ASN A 117 0.17 4.57 9.87
C ASN A 117 1.63 4.14 9.79
N THR A 118 1.87 2.86 9.53
CA THR A 118 3.21 2.26 9.41
C THR A 118 3.23 1.09 8.44
N LEU A 119 4.26 1.03 7.60
CA LEU A 119 4.41 0.03 6.54
C LEU A 119 5.82 -0.59 6.58
N VAL A 120 5.89 -1.88 6.30
CA VAL A 120 7.14 -2.58 5.97
C VAL A 120 7.18 -2.87 4.48
N VAL A 121 8.27 -2.45 3.83
CA VAL A 121 8.62 -2.86 2.47
C VAL A 121 9.83 -3.79 2.56
N SER A 122 9.84 -4.89 1.84
CA SER A 122 11.02 -5.76 1.75
C SER A 122 11.28 -6.24 0.33
N LEU A 123 12.56 -6.49 0.02
CA LEU A 123 13.00 -7.23 -1.17
C LEU A 123 13.29 -8.66 -0.73
N ASN A 124 12.61 -9.63 -1.35
CA ASN A 124 12.72 -11.02 -0.96
C ASN A 124 13.24 -11.89 -2.13
N GLU A 125 13.94 -12.96 -1.78
CA GLU A 125 14.22 -14.05 -2.70
C GLU A 125 12.92 -14.80 -3.06
N ASP A 126 12.98 -15.51 -4.18
CA ASP A 126 11.93 -16.46 -4.53
C ASP A 126 12.10 -17.78 -3.75
N ASN A 127 11.00 -18.29 -3.24
CA ASN A 127 10.90 -19.63 -2.69
C ASN A 127 9.84 -20.43 -3.46
N LYS A 128 10.23 -21.03 -4.58
CA LYS A 128 9.35 -21.87 -5.42
C LYS A 128 8.07 -21.17 -5.88
N GLY A 129 8.18 -19.91 -6.29
CA GLY A 129 7.06 -19.11 -6.81
C GLY A 129 6.26 -18.36 -5.75
N ILE A 130 6.75 -18.26 -4.53
CA ILE A 130 6.22 -17.42 -3.44
C ILE A 130 7.33 -16.58 -2.81
N PRO A 131 7.02 -15.46 -2.12
CA PRO A 131 8.00 -14.70 -1.36
C PRO A 131 8.73 -15.57 -0.33
N GLY A 132 10.07 -15.59 -0.43
CA GLY A 132 10.96 -16.30 0.49
C GLY A 132 11.62 -15.35 1.48
N LYS A 133 12.89 -15.64 1.83
CA LYS A 133 13.69 -14.86 2.78
C LYS A 133 13.85 -13.41 2.31
N ALA A 134 13.66 -12.45 3.23
CA ALA A 134 13.95 -11.06 2.98
C ALA A 134 15.47 -10.83 2.85
N LEU A 135 15.87 -10.21 1.74
CA LEU A 135 17.25 -9.75 1.51
C LEU A 135 17.50 -8.45 2.24
N HIS A 136 16.49 -7.57 2.28
CA HIS A 136 16.50 -6.34 3.06
C HIS A 136 15.08 -5.87 3.36
N THR A 137 14.94 -5.03 4.40
CA THR A 137 13.66 -4.55 4.90
C THR A 137 13.75 -3.08 5.28
N TRP A 138 12.76 -2.31 4.85
CA TRP A 138 12.58 -0.89 5.19
C TRP A 138 11.27 -0.67 5.95
N ARG A 139 11.24 0.35 6.78
CA ARG A 139 10.04 0.77 7.51
C ARG A 139 9.68 2.19 7.15
N PHE A 140 8.40 2.41 6.94
CA PHE A 140 7.81 3.72 6.64
C PHE A 140 6.75 4.05 7.67
N SER A 141 6.50 5.34 7.83
CA SER A 141 5.41 5.92 8.60
C SER A 141 4.92 7.17 7.88
N ASN A 142 3.77 7.69 8.30
CA ASN A 142 3.20 8.91 7.70
C ASN A 142 2.93 8.77 6.19
N LEU A 143 2.38 7.63 5.78
CA LEU A 143 1.90 7.44 4.42
C LEU A 143 0.79 8.46 4.11
N PRO A 144 0.67 8.94 2.86
CA PRO A 144 -0.43 9.78 2.45
C PRO A 144 -1.76 9.01 2.55
N THR A 145 -2.86 9.73 2.73
CA THR A 145 -4.20 9.14 2.83
C THR A 145 -4.59 8.41 1.53
N PHE A 146 -5.26 7.27 1.65
CA PHE A 146 -5.83 6.56 0.51
C PHE A 146 -6.83 7.45 -0.23
N GLY A 147 -6.79 7.41 -1.56
CA GLY A 147 -7.51 8.34 -2.43
C GLY A 147 -6.67 9.53 -2.88
N SER A 148 -5.58 9.87 -2.15
CA SER A 148 -4.67 10.96 -2.57
C SER A 148 -3.63 10.45 -3.58
N CYS A 149 -3.20 11.31 -4.49
CA CYS A 149 -2.18 11.00 -5.49
C CYS A 149 -1.11 12.11 -5.52
N CYS A 150 0.12 11.82 -5.80
CA CYS A 150 0.81 10.55 -6.03
C CYS A 150 2.18 10.59 -5.36
N THR A 151 2.25 10.39 -4.06
CA THR A 151 3.50 10.34 -3.32
C THR A 151 4.03 8.91 -3.29
N LEU A 152 5.26 8.68 -3.79
CA LEU A 152 5.93 7.39 -3.71
C LEU A 152 6.74 7.29 -2.41
N GLN A 153 6.71 6.11 -1.80
CA GLN A 153 7.64 5.77 -0.73
C GLN A 153 8.93 5.22 -1.36
N SER A 154 10.08 5.83 -1.04
CA SER A 154 11.40 5.44 -1.56
C SER A 154 12.21 4.69 -0.53
N ALA A 155 12.37 3.39 -0.74
CA ALA A 155 13.19 2.47 0.05
C ALA A 155 14.62 2.44 -0.49
N LYS A 156 15.54 3.19 0.13
CA LYS A 156 16.94 3.33 -0.32
C LYS A 156 17.88 2.45 0.49
N TYR A 157 18.90 1.86 -0.18
CA TYR A 157 19.94 1.08 0.43
C TYR A 157 21.28 1.28 -0.29
N ALA A 158 22.14 2.14 0.25
CA ALA A 158 23.40 2.58 -0.40
C ALA A 158 24.39 1.43 -0.68
N LYS A 159 24.36 0.36 0.13
CA LYS A 159 25.24 -0.82 -0.09
C LYS A 159 24.78 -1.66 -1.30
N GLY A 160 23.52 -1.48 -1.73
CA GLY A 160 22.90 -2.24 -2.79
C GLY A 160 22.66 -3.72 -2.46
N ILE A 161 21.79 -4.34 -3.23
CA ILE A 161 21.43 -5.76 -3.12
C ILE A 161 21.58 -6.40 -4.47
N PRO A 162 22.51 -7.38 -4.65
CA PRO A 162 22.72 -8.02 -5.94
C PRO A 162 21.51 -8.86 -6.34
N VAL A 163 21.07 -8.70 -7.59
CA VAL A 163 20.01 -9.50 -8.22
C VAL A 163 20.50 -10.04 -9.56
N LYS A 164 20.07 -11.25 -9.92
CA LYS A 164 20.54 -12.00 -11.07
C LYS A 164 19.52 -12.01 -12.21
N LYS A 165 20.01 -11.92 -13.45
CA LYS A 165 19.22 -12.01 -14.67
C LYS A 165 18.26 -13.21 -14.63
N GLY A 166 17.00 -12.98 -14.95
CA GLY A 166 15.96 -14.01 -15.09
C GLY A 166 15.48 -14.66 -13.78
N LYS A 167 16.18 -14.47 -12.65
CA LYS A 167 15.75 -14.96 -11.33
C LYS A 167 14.54 -14.16 -10.86
N LEU A 168 13.55 -14.84 -10.27
CA LEU A 168 12.39 -14.18 -9.67
C LEU A 168 12.78 -13.57 -8.31
N TYR A 169 12.37 -12.34 -8.08
CA TYR A 169 12.43 -11.62 -6.80
C TYR A 169 11.09 -11.02 -6.50
N TRP A 170 10.87 -10.68 -5.23
CA TRP A 170 9.60 -10.15 -4.75
C TRP A 170 9.82 -8.82 -4.02
N VAL A 171 9.05 -7.81 -4.39
CA VAL A 171 8.79 -6.68 -3.50
C VAL A 171 7.59 -7.07 -2.66
N VAL A 172 7.72 -6.98 -1.33
CA VAL A 172 6.67 -7.38 -0.40
C VAL A 172 6.31 -6.17 0.48
N LEU A 173 5.02 -5.93 0.61
CA LEU A 173 4.45 -4.99 1.58
C LEU A 173 3.73 -5.77 2.68
N SER A 174 4.00 -5.41 3.93
CA SER A 174 3.39 -6.05 5.11
C SER A 174 3.18 -5.03 6.22
N PRO A 175 2.20 -5.27 7.14
CA PRO A 175 2.09 -4.48 8.37
C PRO A 175 3.32 -4.72 9.25
N GLN A 176 3.66 -3.74 10.08
CA GLN A 176 4.66 -3.97 11.14
C GLN A 176 4.06 -4.85 12.22
N GLN A 177 4.72 -5.96 12.56
CA GLN A 177 4.22 -6.92 13.58
C GLN A 177 3.90 -6.29 14.95
N LYS A 178 4.58 -5.19 15.29
CA LYS A 178 4.35 -4.45 16.54
C LYS A 178 2.98 -3.75 16.57
N PHE A 179 2.45 -3.35 15.42
CA PHE A 179 1.21 -2.59 15.28
C PHE A 179 0.15 -3.44 14.60
N LYS A 180 -0.82 -3.90 15.39
CA LYS A 180 -1.82 -4.87 14.93
C LYS A 180 -3.00 -4.23 14.19
N ASP A 181 -3.22 -2.95 14.38
CA ASP A 181 -4.32 -2.14 13.84
C ASP A 181 -4.02 -1.48 12.49
N THR A 182 -2.82 -1.69 11.94
CA THR A 182 -2.40 -1.13 10.63
C THR A 182 -3.38 -1.50 9.54
N TYR A 183 -3.85 -0.48 8.80
CA TYR A 183 -4.64 -0.63 7.59
C TYR A 183 -4.12 0.35 6.54
N ASP A 184 -3.22 -0.15 5.71
CA ASP A 184 -2.63 0.56 4.57
C ASP A 184 -3.07 -0.08 3.25
N VAL A 185 -2.78 0.58 2.14
CA VAL A 185 -3.07 0.07 0.79
C VAL A 185 -1.82 0.14 -0.07
N TRP A 186 -1.47 -0.95 -0.73
CA TRP A 186 -0.59 -0.91 -1.89
C TRP A 186 -1.41 -0.58 -3.13
N ASN A 187 -1.34 0.66 -3.59
CA ASN A 187 -2.10 1.10 -4.74
C ASN A 187 -1.71 0.32 -6.00
N ASN A 188 -2.70 -0.04 -6.81
CA ASN A 188 -2.48 -0.72 -8.08
C ASN A 188 -1.69 0.17 -9.06
N ASN A 189 -0.89 -0.44 -9.93
CA ASN A 189 -0.32 0.31 -11.02
C ASN A 189 -1.42 0.85 -11.96
N PHE A 190 -1.23 2.05 -12.47
CA PHE A 190 -2.26 2.76 -13.24
C PHE A 190 -2.57 2.08 -14.58
N ALA A 191 -1.56 1.47 -15.20
CA ALA A 191 -1.69 0.81 -16.52
C ALA A 191 -2.41 -0.55 -16.47
N GLY A 192 -2.73 -1.07 -15.27
CA GLY A 192 -3.31 -2.40 -15.12
C GLY A 192 -2.34 -3.54 -15.46
N THR A 193 -1.02 -3.27 -15.40
CA THR A 193 0.02 -4.28 -15.65
C THR A 193 -0.16 -5.47 -14.72
N GLN A 194 -0.33 -6.65 -15.30
CA GLN A 194 -0.44 -7.92 -14.60
C GLN A 194 0.91 -8.63 -14.48
N GLY A 195 1.03 -9.51 -13.49
CA GLY A 195 2.24 -10.30 -13.27
C GLY A 195 2.11 -11.27 -12.12
N THR A 196 3.25 -11.84 -11.72
CA THR A 196 3.32 -12.77 -10.58
C THR A 196 2.98 -12.00 -9.29
N PHE A 197 1.90 -12.40 -8.67
CA PHE A 197 1.35 -11.83 -7.45
C PHE A 197 1.29 -12.89 -6.37
N SER A 198 1.45 -12.52 -5.11
CA SER A 198 1.23 -13.40 -3.97
C SER A 198 0.63 -12.64 -2.81
N ASN A 199 -0.28 -13.27 -2.07
CA ASN A 199 -0.79 -12.73 -0.82
C ASN A 199 -0.65 -13.75 0.32
N ASN A 200 -0.50 -13.24 1.53
CA ASN A 200 -0.53 -14.01 2.76
C ASN A 200 -1.59 -13.42 3.69
N ILE A 201 -2.62 -14.21 3.97
CA ILE A 201 -3.75 -13.85 4.83
C ILE A 201 -3.66 -14.52 6.21
N GLY A 202 -2.46 -14.82 6.68
CA GLY A 202 -2.20 -15.49 7.96
C GLY A 202 -1.99 -17.00 7.83
N SER A 203 -2.37 -17.62 6.71
CA SER A 203 -2.24 -19.07 6.44
C SER A 203 -1.09 -19.45 5.49
N GLY A 204 -0.19 -18.50 5.21
CA GLY A 204 0.91 -18.68 4.26
C GLY A 204 0.67 -17.95 2.94
N TRP A 205 1.69 -17.98 2.06
CA TRP A 205 1.67 -17.33 0.78
C TRP A 205 0.92 -18.12 -0.28
N ASN A 206 0.03 -17.44 -1.02
CA ASN A 206 -0.69 -17.97 -2.18
C ASN A 206 -0.37 -17.13 -3.41
N SER A 207 0.17 -17.76 -4.46
CA SER A 207 0.55 -17.08 -5.70
C SER A 207 -0.52 -17.19 -6.79
N SER A 208 -0.58 -16.15 -7.61
CA SER A 208 -1.51 -16.02 -8.74
C SER A 208 -0.94 -15.06 -9.79
N TYR A 209 -1.67 -14.87 -10.88
CA TYR A 209 -1.37 -13.86 -11.89
C TYR A 209 -2.48 -12.79 -11.81
N GLN A 210 -2.11 -11.58 -11.42
CA GLN A 210 -3.06 -10.49 -11.15
C GLN A 210 -2.46 -9.13 -11.53
N VAL A 211 -3.28 -8.08 -11.48
CA VAL A 211 -2.80 -6.69 -11.52
C VAL A 211 -1.81 -6.48 -10.39
N LEU A 212 -0.63 -5.96 -10.68
CA LEU A 212 0.40 -5.71 -9.66
C LEU A 212 0.15 -4.40 -8.93
N GLY A 213 0.58 -4.32 -7.68
CA GLY A 213 0.78 -3.05 -7.01
C GLY A 213 1.75 -2.15 -7.80
N ALA A 214 1.65 -0.85 -7.60
CA ALA A 214 2.53 0.13 -8.25
C ALA A 214 3.91 0.12 -7.59
N PHE A 215 4.97 -0.23 -8.35
CA PHE A 215 6.34 -0.19 -7.86
C PHE A 215 7.37 -0.04 -8.97
N GLY A 216 8.54 0.47 -8.58
CA GLY A 216 9.75 0.51 -9.39
C GLY A 216 10.94 -0.02 -8.60
N VAL A 217 11.84 -0.72 -9.28
CA VAL A 217 13.12 -1.23 -8.75
C VAL A 217 14.23 -0.60 -9.56
N PHE A 218 15.15 0.06 -8.88
CA PHE A 218 16.21 0.86 -9.48
C PHE A 218 17.57 0.51 -8.86
N GLY A 219 18.64 0.76 -9.62
CA GLY A 219 19.99 0.52 -9.15
C GLY A 219 21.04 0.70 -10.23
N GLU A 220 22.06 -0.13 -10.19
CA GLU A 220 23.22 -0.15 -11.11
C GLU A 220 23.31 -1.45 -11.88
#